data_78ac3a23bd6d14c1b9fa2995414b64e7
#
_entry.id   78ac3a23bd6d14c1b9fa2995414b64e7
#
_cell.length_a   1.000
_cell.length_b   1.000
_cell.length_c   1.000
_cell.angle_alpha   90.00
_cell.angle_beta   90.00
_cell.angle_gamma   90.00
#
_symmetry.space_group_name_H-M   'P 1'
#
loop_
_entity.id
_entity.type
_entity.pdbx_description
1 polymer ?
#
loop_
_entity_poly.entity_id
_entity_poly.type
_entity_poly.pdbx_seq_one_letter_code
_entity_poly.pdbx_strand_id
1 'polypeptide(L)'
;MTDNNIDEGDLQNTPVGRDSDPGESKNKAKEDRFTWGDAGILAVLIIGILLVRIFIVAPYRVPSESMEPTVATGSYIIGSKTSDPHKGDVVVFTDEDWGETNYVKRIVAVEGDTVGGCDSEGRLLVNRKPVFEDYVNGNTGCNFPEIVVPEGRVWVMGDNRLNSADSRYHTFGSGGGADVDAGTIDKDNIEAVVTMNVGLTTLHRVK
;
A
#
# COMPACT_ATOMS: atom_id res chain seq x y z
N MET A 1 -81.02 -44.90 39.05
CA MET A 1 -80.98 -45.99 40.02
C MET A 1 -79.58 -45.92 40.60
N THR A 2 -79.64 -45.39 41.72
CA THR A 2 -79.15 -45.81 43.03
C THR A 2 -77.63 -45.77 43.10
N ASP A 3 -77.18 -44.97 43.86
CA ASP A 3 -77.14 -44.68 45.29
C ASP A 3 -75.75 -44.94 45.89
N ASN A 4 -75.29 -43.93 46.59
CA ASN A 4 -74.71 -44.00 47.92
C ASN A 4 -73.34 -44.68 48.07
N ASN A 5 -72.46 -44.27 48.92
CA ASN A 5 -72.48 -43.46 50.13
C ASN A 5 -71.05 -43.33 50.66
N ILE A 6 -70.69 -42.22 51.15
CA ILE A 6 -69.98 -41.88 52.39
C ILE A 6 -69.03 -42.97 52.97
N ASP A 7 -67.78 -42.59 53.22
CA ASP A 7 -67.37 -42.53 54.67
C ASP A 7 -66.06 -41.68 54.87
N GLU A 8 -66.12 -41.01 55.99
CA GLU A 8 -65.05 -40.20 56.57
C GLU A 8 -63.99 -41.10 57.21
N GLY A 9 -62.83 -40.55 57.33
CA GLY A 9 -61.91 -41.13 58.30
C GLY A 9 -60.48 -40.66 58.16
N ASP A 10 -60.25 -39.58 58.86
CA ASP A 10 -59.22 -39.40 59.87
C ASP A 10 -57.74 -39.20 59.47
N LEU A 11 -57.34 -38.01 59.75
CA LEU A 11 -56.08 -37.54 60.38
C LEU A 11 -54.86 -38.44 60.30
N GLN A 12 -53.79 -37.89 59.71
CA GLN A 12 -52.56 -37.80 60.48
C GLN A 12 -51.56 -36.82 59.81
N ASN A 13 -51.24 -35.84 60.57
CA ASN A 13 -50.26 -34.81 60.49
C ASN A 13 -48.85 -35.34 60.44
N THR A 14 -48.10 -35.09 59.28
CA THR A 14 -46.68 -35.26 59.22
C THR A 14 -46.04 -33.97 58.62
N PRO A 15 -45.02 -33.44 59.25
CA PRO A 15 -44.40 -32.19 58.77
C PRO A 15 -43.59 -32.47 57.52
N VAL A 16 -43.98 -31.82 56.44
CA VAL A 16 -43.21 -31.82 55.15
C VAL A 16 -41.92 -31.09 55.35
N GLY A 17 -40.86 -31.78 55.08
CA GLY A 17 -39.50 -31.27 55.03
C GLY A 17 -39.35 -30.09 54.05
N ARG A 18 -38.61 -29.12 54.48
CA ARG A 18 -38.23 -27.91 53.82
C ARG A 18 -37.32 -28.32 52.68
N ASP A 19 -37.82 -28.36 51.43
CA ASP A 19 -37.03 -28.51 50.23
C ASP A 19 -36.12 -27.30 50.10
N SER A 20 -34.84 -27.56 50.14
CA SER A 20 -33.75 -26.65 49.87
C SER A 20 -33.83 -26.23 48.40
N ASP A 21 -34.17 -24.98 48.21
CA ASP A 21 -34.04 -24.23 46.93
C ASP A 21 -32.61 -24.39 46.36
N PRO A 22 -32.42 -24.95 45.17
CA PRO A 22 -31.09 -24.95 44.54
C PRO A 22 -30.76 -23.55 44.14
N GLY A 23 -29.78 -23.00 44.84
CA GLY A 23 -29.27 -21.65 44.64
C GLY A 23 -29.08 -21.28 43.19
N GLU A 24 -29.83 -20.30 42.79
CA GLU A 24 -29.66 -19.56 41.53
C GLU A 24 -28.27 -18.99 41.50
N SER A 25 -27.37 -19.74 40.81
CA SER A 25 -26.05 -19.23 40.48
C SER A 25 -26.20 -18.03 39.55
N LYS A 26 -26.24 -16.84 40.11
CA LYS A 26 -26.12 -15.59 39.40
C LYS A 26 -24.71 -15.54 38.81
N ASN A 27 -24.55 -16.08 37.59
CA ASN A 27 -23.47 -15.70 36.71
C ASN A 27 -23.58 -14.18 36.48
N LYS A 28 -22.97 -13.41 37.34
CA LYS A 28 -22.65 -12.01 37.05
C LYS A 28 -21.68 -12.03 35.89
N ALA A 29 -22.19 -11.88 34.67
CA ALA A 29 -21.40 -11.43 33.57
C ALA A 29 -20.64 -10.20 34.04
N LYS A 30 -19.33 -10.30 34.13
CA LYS A 30 -18.46 -9.18 34.43
C LYS A 30 -18.65 -8.23 33.22
N GLU A 31 -19.47 -7.20 33.44
CA GLU A 31 -19.47 -6.06 32.51
C GLU A 31 -18.11 -5.43 32.64
N ASP A 32 -17.26 -5.70 31.64
CA ASP A 32 -15.96 -5.05 31.48
C ASP A 32 -16.25 -3.56 31.23
N ARG A 33 -16.31 -2.80 32.32
CA ARG A 33 -16.50 -1.36 32.24
C ARG A 33 -15.25 -0.74 31.64
N PHE A 34 -15.39 -0.24 30.43
CA PHE A 34 -14.40 0.64 29.81
C PHE A 34 -14.02 1.75 30.80
N THR A 35 -12.76 1.77 31.18
CA THR A 35 -12.26 2.73 32.18
C THR A 35 -11.56 3.91 31.53
N TRP A 36 -11.38 5.00 32.25
CA TRP A 36 -10.58 6.13 31.77
C TRP A 36 -9.12 5.73 31.47
N GLY A 37 -8.60 4.70 32.13
CA GLY A 37 -7.30 4.11 31.84
C GLY A 37 -7.26 3.46 30.45
N ASP A 38 -8.30 2.70 30.09
CA ASP A 38 -8.43 2.07 28.77
C ASP A 38 -8.55 3.12 27.66
N ALA A 39 -9.27 4.21 27.93
CA ALA A 39 -9.36 5.36 27.03
C ALA A 39 -7.98 6.01 26.80
N GLY A 40 -7.19 6.16 27.86
CA GLY A 40 -5.83 6.68 27.78
C GLY A 40 -4.89 5.80 26.93
N ILE A 41 -4.93 4.49 27.14
CA ILE A 41 -4.15 3.53 26.34
C ILE A 41 -4.57 3.58 24.87
N LEU A 42 -5.87 3.58 24.60
CA LEU A 42 -6.40 3.68 23.24
C LEU A 42 -5.94 4.98 22.55
N ALA A 43 -5.98 6.10 23.26
CA ALA A 43 -5.52 7.38 22.72
C ALA A 43 -4.02 7.34 22.38
N VAL A 44 -3.17 6.76 23.23
CA VAL A 44 -1.74 6.62 22.96
C VAL A 44 -1.50 5.73 21.73
N LEU A 45 -2.23 4.62 21.61
CA LEU A 45 -2.14 3.73 20.45
C LEU A 45 -2.55 4.44 19.15
N ILE A 46 -3.65 5.19 19.18
CA ILE A 46 -4.12 5.97 18.02
C ILE A 46 -3.07 7.02 17.63
N ILE A 47 -2.55 7.76 18.60
CA ILE A 47 -1.49 8.75 18.34
C ILE A 47 -0.26 8.07 17.75
N GLY A 48 0.17 6.93 18.28
CA GLY A 48 1.30 6.16 17.76
C GLY A 48 1.08 5.73 16.31
N ILE A 49 -0.09 5.21 15.98
CA ILE A 49 -0.46 4.82 14.61
C ILE A 49 -0.46 6.05 13.68
N LEU A 50 -1.01 7.17 14.13
CA LEU A 50 -1.03 8.41 13.36
C LEU A 50 0.38 8.94 13.08
N LEU A 51 1.28 8.89 14.07
CA LEU A 51 2.67 9.30 13.89
C LEU A 51 3.39 8.41 12.88
N VAL A 52 3.24 7.08 12.98
CA VAL A 52 3.79 6.15 11.99
C VAL A 52 3.23 6.45 10.59
N ARG A 53 1.92 6.68 10.49
CA ARG A 53 1.26 7.00 9.22
C ARG A 53 1.75 8.31 8.60
N ILE A 54 2.01 9.32 9.42
CA ILE A 54 2.44 10.65 8.94
C ILE A 54 3.92 10.64 8.54
N PHE A 55 4.78 10.02 9.35
CA PHE A 55 6.23 10.16 9.21
C PHE A 55 6.94 8.99 8.54
N ILE A 56 6.37 7.80 8.54
CA ILE A 56 7.10 6.60 8.10
C ILE A 56 6.48 5.94 6.88
N VAL A 57 5.15 5.76 6.84
CA VAL A 57 4.48 4.94 5.84
C VAL A 57 3.30 5.66 5.22
N ALA A 58 3.16 5.57 3.90
CA ALA A 58 2.00 6.11 3.18
C ALA A 58 1.39 5.07 2.22
N PRO A 59 0.08 4.82 2.27
CA PRO A 59 -0.62 4.09 1.23
C PRO A 59 -1.01 5.06 0.10
N TYR A 60 -0.82 4.59 -1.14
CA TYR A 60 -1.26 5.27 -2.35
C TYR A 60 -2.12 4.31 -3.18
N ARG A 61 -3.09 4.86 -3.89
CA ARG A 61 -3.87 4.11 -4.89
C ARG A 61 -3.26 4.35 -6.26
N VAL A 62 -3.13 3.29 -7.06
CA VAL A 62 -2.58 3.36 -8.42
C VAL A 62 -3.72 3.45 -9.43
N PRO A 63 -3.95 4.62 -10.07
CA PRO A 63 -5.07 4.81 -10.97
C PRO A 63 -4.79 4.42 -12.42
N SER A 64 -3.53 4.17 -12.81
CA SER A 64 -3.10 3.99 -14.20
C SER A 64 -2.36 2.68 -14.44
N GLU A 65 -2.28 2.29 -15.70
CA GLU A 65 -1.62 1.06 -16.17
C GLU A 65 -0.10 1.21 -16.36
N SER A 66 0.46 2.39 -16.08
CA SER A 66 1.86 2.71 -16.44
C SER A 66 2.91 1.84 -15.74
N MET A 67 2.55 1.17 -14.65
CA MET A 67 3.43 0.30 -13.87
C MET A 67 3.10 -1.19 -14.01
N GLU A 68 2.19 -1.56 -14.90
CA GLU A 68 1.93 -2.97 -15.20
C GLU A 68 3.13 -3.63 -15.92
N PRO A 69 3.41 -4.89 -15.62
CA PRO A 69 2.69 -5.82 -14.74
C PRO A 69 3.07 -5.72 -13.27
N THR A 70 4.09 -4.92 -12.89
CA THR A 70 4.60 -4.86 -11.51
C THR A 70 3.54 -4.38 -10.52
N VAL A 71 2.79 -3.35 -10.90
CA VAL A 71 1.72 -2.80 -10.08
C VAL A 71 0.45 -2.70 -10.93
N ALA A 72 -0.56 -3.46 -10.56
CA ALA A 72 -1.81 -3.49 -11.31
C ALA A 72 -2.66 -2.21 -11.07
N THR A 73 -3.37 -1.79 -12.09
CA THR A 73 -4.32 -0.69 -12.00
C THR A 73 -5.37 -0.96 -10.91
N GLY A 74 -5.67 0.06 -10.11
CA GLY A 74 -6.64 -0.02 -9.02
C GLY A 74 -6.12 -0.64 -7.72
N SER A 75 -4.89 -1.17 -7.71
CA SER A 75 -4.24 -1.68 -6.49
C SER A 75 -3.80 -0.56 -5.56
N TYR A 76 -3.44 -0.95 -4.34
CA TYR A 76 -2.81 -0.06 -3.37
C TYR A 76 -1.34 -0.41 -3.23
N ILE A 77 -0.50 0.59 -3.10
CA ILE A 77 0.91 0.44 -2.78
C ILE A 77 1.21 1.08 -1.43
N ILE A 78 2.21 0.55 -0.75
CA ILE A 78 2.70 1.08 0.51
C ILE A 78 4.11 1.60 0.27
N GLY A 79 4.31 2.88 0.49
CA GLY A 79 5.60 3.55 0.37
C GLY A 79 6.20 3.90 1.73
N SER A 80 7.53 3.78 1.83
CA SER A 80 8.33 4.29 2.94
C SER A 80 8.77 5.73 2.63
N LYS A 81 8.48 6.65 3.54
CA LYS A 81 8.88 8.06 3.43
C LYS A 81 10.31 8.33 3.92
N THR A 82 10.91 7.35 4.59
CA THR A 82 12.22 7.47 5.22
C THR A 82 13.33 6.73 4.48
N SER A 83 12.99 6.02 3.40
CA SER A 83 13.96 5.28 2.60
C SER A 83 14.57 6.19 1.55
N ASP A 84 15.90 6.17 1.42
CA ASP A 84 16.58 6.82 0.32
C ASP A 84 16.23 6.13 -1.00
N PRO A 85 15.91 6.88 -2.07
CA PRO A 85 15.59 6.31 -3.36
C PRO A 85 16.87 5.90 -4.11
N HIS A 86 16.88 4.68 -4.66
CA HIS A 86 17.98 4.12 -5.45
C HIS A 86 17.53 3.67 -6.83
N LYS A 87 18.49 3.47 -7.71
CA LYS A 87 18.23 2.88 -9.02
C LYS A 87 17.58 1.50 -8.89
N GLY A 88 16.48 1.28 -9.60
CA GLY A 88 15.64 0.09 -9.56
C GLY A 88 14.41 0.23 -8.64
N ASP A 89 14.40 1.19 -7.73
CA ASP A 89 13.25 1.40 -6.85
C ASP A 89 12.04 1.96 -7.60
N VAL A 90 10.85 1.51 -7.20
CA VAL A 90 9.61 2.16 -7.58
C VAL A 90 9.33 3.27 -6.58
N VAL A 91 9.07 4.47 -7.06
CA VAL A 91 8.87 5.66 -6.24
C VAL A 91 7.54 6.33 -6.52
N VAL A 92 7.03 7.02 -5.49
CA VAL A 92 5.93 7.97 -5.60
C VAL A 92 6.51 9.36 -5.51
N PHE A 93 6.15 10.22 -6.44
CA PHE A 93 6.64 11.60 -6.49
C PHE A 93 5.57 12.55 -7.03
N THR A 94 5.74 13.82 -6.77
CA THR A 94 4.98 14.92 -7.39
C THR A 94 5.94 15.78 -8.19
N ASP A 95 5.49 16.31 -9.33
CA ASP A 95 6.26 17.23 -10.14
C ASP A 95 5.31 18.23 -10.80
N GLU A 96 5.56 19.52 -10.62
CA GLU A 96 4.70 20.59 -11.11
C GLU A 96 4.67 20.65 -12.64
N ASP A 97 5.79 20.33 -13.31
CA ASP A 97 5.90 20.34 -14.77
C ASP A 97 5.14 19.15 -15.39
N TRP A 98 4.96 18.08 -14.63
CA TRP A 98 4.20 16.90 -15.08
C TRP A 98 2.72 17.00 -14.70
N GLY A 99 2.35 17.84 -13.75
CA GLY A 99 1.00 18.06 -13.22
C GLY A 99 0.89 17.85 -11.71
N GLU A 100 -0.25 18.20 -11.15
CA GLU A 100 -0.49 18.24 -9.69
C GLU A 100 -0.83 16.88 -9.06
N THR A 101 -0.53 15.75 -9.71
CA THR A 101 -0.90 14.42 -9.22
C THR A 101 0.31 13.63 -8.80
N ASN A 102 0.10 12.69 -7.86
CA ASN A 102 1.13 11.72 -7.50
C ASN A 102 1.38 10.74 -8.67
N TYR A 103 2.62 10.67 -9.10
CA TYR A 103 3.10 9.71 -10.10
C TYR A 103 3.74 8.52 -9.42
N VAL A 104 3.62 7.35 -10.05
CA VAL A 104 4.32 6.14 -9.65
C VAL A 104 5.14 5.68 -10.82
N LYS A 105 6.48 5.64 -10.67
CA LYS A 105 7.43 5.21 -11.71
C LYS A 105 8.61 4.50 -11.08
N ARG A 106 9.42 3.86 -11.91
CA ARG A 106 10.68 3.24 -11.49
C ARG A 106 11.87 4.13 -11.83
N ILE A 107 12.79 4.27 -10.88
CA ILE A 107 14.09 4.93 -11.10
C ILE A 107 14.95 4.00 -11.96
N VAL A 108 15.26 4.45 -13.17
CA VAL A 108 16.08 3.71 -14.14
C VAL A 108 17.52 4.20 -14.15
N ALA A 109 17.71 5.51 -13.96
CA ALA A 109 19.02 6.11 -13.85
C ALA A 109 19.01 7.23 -12.78
N VAL A 110 20.17 7.49 -12.22
CA VAL A 110 20.40 8.50 -11.18
C VAL A 110 21.42 9.52 -11.66
N GLU A 111 21.62 10.60 -10.89
CA GLU A 111 22.60 11.66 -11.22
C GLU A 111 23.94 11.10 -11.71
N GLY A 112 24.45 11.69 -12.78
CA GLY A 112 25.70 11.31 -13.43
C GLY A 112 25.61 10.08 -14.33
N ASP A 113 24.54 9.28 -14.28
CA ASP A 113 24.31 8.20 -15.23
C ASP A 113 23.98 8.76 -16.62
N THR A 114 24.42 8.04 -17.66
CA THR A 114 23.89 8.21 -19.00
C THR A 114 22.81 7.18 -19.26
N VAL A 115 21.68 7.57 -19.84
CA VAL A 115 20.57 6.67 -20.16
C VAL A 115 20.06 6.94 -21.57
N GLY A 116 19.77 5.90 -22.31
CA GLY A 116 19.22 5.98 -23.68
C GLY A 116 19.92 5.06 -24.66
N GLY A 117 19.25 4.84 -25.78
CA GLY A 117 19.69 3.89 -26.80
C GLY A 117 19.37 2.44 -26.47
N CYS A 118 19.47 1.61 -27.48
CA CYS A 118 19.27 0.17 -27.41
C CYS A 118 20.52 -0.59 -27.80
N ASP A 119 20.75 -1.72 -27.16
CA ASP A 119 21.73 -2.68 -27.73
C ASP A 119 21.14 -3.49 -28.88
N SER A 120 21.91 -4.44 -29.40
CA SER A 120 21.48 -5.29 -30.52
C SER A 120 20.30 -6.21 -30.20
N GLU A 121 20.00 -6.42 -28.90
CA GLU A 121 18.88 -7.24 -28.43
C GLU A 121 17.67 -6.38 -28.01
N GLY A 122 17.74 -5.05 -28.21
CA GLY A 122 16.68 -4.13 -27.87
C GLY A 122 16.59 -3.82 -26.35
N ARG A 123 17.67 -4.04 -25.59
CA ARG A 123 17.74 -3.70 -24.17
C ARG A 123 18.17 -2.25 -24.00
N LEU A 124 17.59 -1.59 -22.98
CA LEU A 124 17.96 -0.23 -22.62
C LEU A 124 19.44 -0.16 -22.18
N LEU A 125 20.13 0.88 -22.58
CA LEU A 125 21.48 1.15 -22.15
C LEU A 125 21.48 2.20 -21.02
N VAL A 126 22.17 1.87 -19.93
CA VAL A 126 22.55 2.80 -18.87
C VAL A 126 24.05 2.74 -18.71
N ASN A 127 24.73 3.89 -18.79
CA ASN A 127 26.18 3.99 -18.85
C ASN A 127 26.78 3.11 -19.97
N ARG A 128 26.06 3.05 -21.10
CA ARG A 128 26.40 2.25 -22.28
C ARG A 128 26.49 0.74 -22.03
N LYS A 129 25.86 0.28 -20.93
CA LYS A 129 25.75 -1.14 -20.61
C LYS A 129 24.28 -1.56 -20.64
N PRO A 130 23.95 -2.73 -21.20
CA PRO A 130 22.58 -3.20 -21.25
C PRO A 130 22.05 -3.48 -19.84
N VAL A 131 20.83 -3.02 -19.58
CA VAL A 131 20.12 -3.29 -18.34
C VAL A 131 19.17 -4.48 -18.56
N PHE A 132 19.18 -5.41 -17.63
CA PHE A 132 18.24 -6.53 -17.62
C PHE A 132 17.02 -6.15 -16.78
N GLU A 133 15.87 -6.05 -17.44
CA GLU A 133 14.63 -5.53 -16.89
C GLU A 133 13.54 -6.59 -17.00
N ASP A 134 13.58 -7.58 -16.10
CA ASP A 134 12.63 -8.70 -16.04
C ASP A 134 11.19 -8.28 -15.72
N TYR A 135 11.02 -7.09 -15.19
CA TYR A 135 9.74 -6.46 -14.93
C TYR A 135 9.09 -5.83 -16.18
N VAL A 136 9.84 -5.64 -17.27
CA VAL A 136 9.32 -5.07 -18.51
C VAL A 136 8.79 -6.18 -19.42
N ASN A 137 7.54 -6.07 -19.83
CA ASN A 137 6.93 -7.01 -20.75
C ASN A 137 7.10 -6.53 -22.20
N GLY A 138 8.01 -7.16 -22.95
CA GLY A 138 8.22 -6.89 -24.37
C GLY A 138 9.16 -5.72 -24.66
N ASN A 139 8.68 -4.70 -25.36
CA ASN A 139 9.51 -3.57 -25.80
C ASN A 139 10.01 -2.72 -24.63
N THR A 140 11.33 -2.58 -24.50
CA THR A 140 11.98 -1.81 -23.43
C THR A 140 11.80 -0.30 -23.55
N GLY A 141 11.32 0.18 -24.71
CA GLY A 141 11.13 1.60 -24.96
C GLY A 141 12.44 2.40 -25.01
N CYS A 142 13.53 1.77 -25.36
CA CYS A 142 14.88 2.34 -25.33
C CYS A 142 15.23 3.21 -26.57
N ASN A 143 14.32 3.37 -27.52
CA ASN A 143 14.58 4.12 -28.76
C ASN A 143 14.49 5.64 -28.55
N PHE A 144 15.40 6.18 -27.76
CA PHE A 144 15.56 7.63 -27.56
C PHE A 144 17.07 7.97 -27.44
N PRO A 145 17.44 9.24 -27.70
CA PRO A 145 18.82 9.68 -27.61
C PRO A 145 19.40 9.51 -26.21
N GLU A 146 20.69 9.23 -26.11
CA GLU A 146 21.42 9.21 -24.84
C GLU A 146 21.39 10.60 -24.20
N ILE A 147 21.02 10.64 -22.90
CA ILE A 147 21.08 11.84 -22.07
C ILE A 147 21.90 11.57 -20.81
N VAL A 148 22.42 12.62 -20.19
CA VAL A 148 23.07 12.56 -18.87
C VAL A 148 22.08 13.06 -17.84
N VAL A 149 21.86 12.30 -16.77
CA VAL A 149 20.98 12.72 -15.66
C VAL A 149 21.67 13.79 -14.85
N PRO A 150 21.06 14.98 -14.66
CA PRO A 150 21.64 16.07 -13.89
C PRO A 150 21.85 15.71 -12.41
N GLU A 151 22.71 16.52 -11.74
CA GLU A 151 22.93 16.40 -10.31
C GLU A 151 21.62 16.62 -9.51
N GLY A 152 21.41 15.86 -8.46
CA GLY A 152 20.20 15.90 -7.62
C GLY A 152 18.96 15.30 -8.27
N ARG A 153 19.03 14.79 -9.50
CA ARG A 153 17.86 14.34 -10.26
C ARG A 153 17.89 12.85 -10.55
N VAL A 154 16.75 12.31 -10.94
CA VAL A 154 16.58 10.92 -11.36
C VAL A 154 15.81 10.83 -12.68
N TRP A 155 16.12 9.80 -13.46
CA TRP A 155 15.37 9.42 -14.65
C TRP A 155 14.42 8.27 -14.30
N VAL A 156 13.14 8.48 -14.53
CA VAL A 156 12.11 7.51 -14.16
C VAL A 156 11.36 7.01 -15.39
N MET A 157 11.01 5.72 -15.38
CA MET A 157 10.22 5.10 -16.43
C MET A 157 9.10 4.23 -15.83
N GLY A 158 7.99 4.12 -16.57
CA GLY A 158 6.97 3.14 -16.25
C GLY A 158 7.41 1.75 -16.67
N ASP A 159 7.01 0.71 -15.95
CA ASP A 159 7.27 -0.68 -16.32
C ASP A 159 6.46 -1.08 -17.56
N ASN A 160 5.29 -0.47 -17.75
CA ASN A 160 4.54 -0.52 -19.02
C ASN A 160 5.10 0.51 -20.02
N ARG A 161 6.22 0.17 -20.62
CA ARG A 161 7.03 1.05 -21.48
C ARG A 161 6.30 1.73 -22.63
N LEU A 162 5.27 1.09 -23.16
CA LEU A 162 4.48 1.60 -24.29
C LEU A 162 3.27 2.44 -23.86
N ASN A 163 2.90 2.36 -22.58
CA ASN A 163 1.75 3.09 -22.02
C ASN A 163 2.16 3.85 -20.76
N SER A 164 3.17 4.70 -20.89
CA SER A 164 3.69 5.51 -19.77
C SER A 164 4.13 6.88 -20.27
N ALA A 165 3.46 7.92 -19.77
CA ALA A 165 4.02 9.27 -19.80
C ALA A 165 5.04 9.36 -18.66
N ASP A 166 6.33 9.32 -19.02
CA ASP A 166 7.46 9.29 -18.09
C ASP A 166 8.59 10.19 -18.59
N SER A 167 9.78 10.07 -18.04
CA SER A 167 10.93 10.90 -18.40
C SER A 167 11.15 11.02 -19.91
N ARG A 168 10.91 9.97 -20.69
CA ARG A 168 11.02 10.00 -22.16
C ARG A 168 10.03 10.98 -22.77
N TYR A 169 8.79 10.91 -22.33
CA TYR A 169 7.71 11.76 -22.84
C TYR A 169 7.98 13.24 -22.54
N HIS A 170 8.35 13.53 -21.30
CA HIS A 170 8.58 14.90 -20.85
C HIS A 170 9.88 15.50 -21.42
N THR A 171 10.90 14.66 -21.67
CA THR A 171 12.14 15.12 -22.32
C THR A 171 11.96 15.36 -23.82
N PHE A 172 11.25 14.48 -24.53
CA PHE A 172 11.24 14.47 -26.00
C PHE A 172 9.87 14.77 -26.63
N GLY A 173 8.80 14.79 -25.84
CA GLY A 173 7.42 14.86 -26.33
C GLY A 173 6.95 16.25 -26.80
N SER A 174 7.62 17.33 -26.41
CA SER A 174 7.15 18.70 -26.65
C SER A 174 7.55 19.28 -28.02
N GLY A 175 8.19 18.49 -28.89
CA GLY A 175 8.47 18.88 -30.30
C GLY A 175 9.55 19.95 -30.51
N GLY A 176 10.21 20.42 -29.44
CA GLY A 176 11.19 21.53 -29.48
C GLY A 176 12.66 21.14 -29.27
N GLY A 177 12.95 19.87 -29.14
CA GLY A 177 14.27 19.36 -28.73
C GLY A 177 14.21 18.64 -27.39
N ALA A 178 15.35 18.12 -26.92
CA ALA A 178 15.40 17.46 -25.63
C ALA A 178 15.41 18.48 -24.48
N ASP A 179 14.40 18.43 -23.63
CA ASP A 179 14.38 19.17 -22.36
C ASP A 179 14.63 18.17 -21.22
N VAL A 180 15.89 18.08 -20.80
CA VAL A 180 16.32 17.10 -19.79
C VAL A 180 15.80 17.48 -18.40
N ASP A 181 15.69 18.77 -18.11
CA ASP A 181 15.19 19.25 -16.81
C ASP A 181 13.70 18.95 -16.67
N ALA A 182 12.90 19.19 -17.69
CA ALA A 182 11.49 18.83 -17.70
C ALA A 182 11.26 17.31 -17.63
N GLY A 183 12.21 16.52 -18.15
CA GLY A 183 12.10 15.05 -18.19
C GLY A 183 12.69 14.33 -16.99
N THR A 184 13.43 14.98 -16.12
CA THR A 184 14.01 14.37 -14.91
C THR A 184 13.33 14.88 -13.65
N ILE A 185 13.30 14.06 -12.61
CA ILE A 185 12.62 14.36 -11.34
C ILE A 185 13.67 14.75 -10.31
N ASP A 186 13.45 15.85 -9.60
CA ASP A 186 14.25 16.21 -8.43
C ASP A 186 14.06 15.14 -7.34
N LYS A 187 15.16 14.71 -6.73
CA LYS A 187 15.10 13.71 -5.64
C LYS A 187 14.27 14.20 -4.46
N ASP A 188 14.23 15.51 -4.21
CA ASP A 188 13.45 16.09 -3.12
C ASP A 188 11.94 16.03 -3.38
N ASN A 189 11.52 15.84 -4.63
CA ASN A 189 10.13 15.63 -5.03
C ASN A 189 9.65 14.19 -4.81
N ILE A 190 10.55 13.27 -4.43
CA ILE A 190 10.19 11.88 -4.15
C ILE A 190 9.58 11.79 -2.74
N GLU A 191 8.31 11.49 -2.69
CA GLU A 191 7.55 11.38 -1.43
C GLU A 191 7.77 10.07 -0.71
N ALA A 192 7.94 8.98 -1.45
CA ALA A 192 8.11 7.64 -0.86
C ALA A 192 8.72 6.63 -1.83
N VAL A 193 9.47 5.69 -1.27
CA VAL A 193 9.94 4.47 -1.97
C VAL A 193 8.92 3.35 -1.73
N VAL A 194 8.40 2.75 -2.80
CA VAL A 194 7.40 1.69 -2.72
C VAL A 194 8.05 0.40 -2.21
N THR A 195 7.52 -0.13 -1.12
CA THR A 195 8.03 -1.35 -0.49
C THR A 195 7.12 -2.55 -0.69
N MET A 196 5.83 -2.32 -0.84
CA MET A 196 4.82 -3.37 -0.97
C MET A 196 3.73 -2.97 -1.96
N ASN A 197 3.27 -3.96 -2.73
CA ASN A 197 2.07 -3.87 -3.55
C ASN A 197 0.98 -4.75 -2.91
N VAL A 198 -0.16 -4.13 -2.62
CA VAL A 198 -1.35 -4.80 -2.08
C VAL A 198 -2.36 -4.90 -3.22
N GLY A 199 -2.24 -5.94 -4.02
CA GLY A 199 -3.24 -6.27 -5.05
C GLY A 199 -4.53 -6.79 -4.40
N LEU A 200 -5.63 -6.81 -5.17
CA LEU A 200 -6.95 -7.26 -4.71
C LEU A 200 -6.95 -8.71 -4.13
N THR A 201 -5.93 -9.52 -4.42
CA THR A 201 -5.82 -10.92 -4.00
C THR A 201 -4.45 -11.34 -3.48
N THR A 202 -3.42 -10.49 -3.59
CA THR A 202 -2.02 -10.88 -3.26
C THR A 202 -1.22 -9.71 -2.73
N LEU A 203 -0.35 -10.03 -1.76
CA LEU A 203 0.60 -9.10 -1.17
C LEU A 203 1.98 -9.42 -1.76
N HIS A 204 2.55 -8.51 -2.54
CA HIS A 204 3.87 -8.67 -3.14
C HIS A 204 4.83 -7.58 -2.68
N ARG A 205 6.07 -7.98 -2.41
CA ARG A 205 7.16 -7.03 -2.20
C ARG A 205 7.61 -6.53 -3.57
N VAL A 206 7.66 -5.22 -3.75
CA VAL A 206 8.19 -4.58 -4.96
C VAL A 206 9.70 -4.43 -4.77
N LYS A 207 10.48 -5.02 -5.67
CA LYS A 207 11.92 -4.82 -5.80
C LYS A 207 12.23 -4.24 -7.16
#